data_cf267482f64695a432d6d79b0c6fcc6c
#
_entry.id   cf267482f64695a432d6d79b0c6fcc6c
#
_cell.length_a   1.000
_cell.length_b   1.000
_cell.length_c   1.000
_cell.angle_alpha   90.00
_cell.angle_beta   90.00
_cell.angle_gamma   90.00
#
_symmetry.space_group_name_H-M   'P 1'
#
loop_
_entity.id
_entity.type
_entity.pdbx_description
1 polymer ?
#
loop_
_entity_poly.entity_id
_entity_poly.type
_entity_poly.pdbx_seq_one_letter_code
_entity_poly.pdbx_strand_id
1 'polypeptide(L)'
;MISVQDAGRVGTLGELSAFRREFYRCLTRRPDALFELTDSVLCADGPVTSLVGLSLAAEHRRGHGALYDAVNAGRVEVGRLRRALAGLPVPRDGHGRIVLAVDVSPWLRPDAATCPDRSFCHVHGRGRGAAQLIPGWPYSFVVALEPGRSSWTAVLDVLRVGPLDDVTEVTAAQVREVVGRLREAGQWREGDPPVLVVFDAGYDIVRLAWLLGDLPVQVVGRLRSDRVFHLPAPARTPGQVGRSARHGPVVDLDQPATHPASAVCTVTDTARYGTAFADAWDRAHQQLQRRAGWAQHHGELPVIEGTLIRLVVDRLPGDRHPKPVWLWTCATDLDPAAVDRLWQAYLRRFDIEHMFRLFKQTLGWTRPRIRDPWAADRWTWLVVVAHTQLRLARDLTDDLRRPWERKATTPGRLTPARVRRGFRHLRAKMPLPASAPKPTRPGPGRPPGSRNRQVAAHPPVGKTQHQNTTQQSTKQQKV
;
A
#
# COMPACT_ATOMS: atom_id res chain seq x y z
N MET A 1 6.73 -27.66 -34.14
CA MET A 1 7.63 -26.88 -33.26
C MET A 1 6.80 -25.80 -32.53
N ILE A 2 6.71 -25.88 -31.23
CA ILE A 2 6.05 -24.84 -30.43
C ILE A 2 6.96 -23.62 -30.46
N SER A 3 6.45 -22.44 -30.84
CA SER A 3 7.26 -21.23 -30.88
C SER A 3 7.72 -20.86 -29.45
N VAL A 4 8.84 -20.12 -29.29
CA VAL A 4 9.32 -19.64 -28.00
C VAL A 4 8.25 -18.79 -27.30
N GLN A 5 7.42 -18.06 -28.05
CA GLN A 5 6.28 -17.30 -27.51
C GLN A 5 5.17 -18.21 -26.98
N ASP A 6 4.90 -19.33 -27.62
CA ASP A 6 3.89 -20.29 -27.14
C ASP A 6 4.37 -21.03 -25.90
N ALA A 7 5.66 -21.39 -25.83
CA ALA A 7 6.25 -22.00 -24.65
C ALA A 7 6.20 -21.05 -23.43
N GLY A 8 6.49 -19.76 -23.63
CA GLY A 8 6.35 -18.73 -22.59
C GLY A 8 4.89 -18.57 -22.10
N ARG A 9 3.93 -18.55 -23.02
CA ARG A 9 2.49 -18.46 -22.66
C ARG A 9 2.01 -19.68 -21.88
N VAL A 10 2.46 -20.88 -22.24
CA VAL A 10 2.15 -22.13 -21.52
C VAL A 10 2.71 -22.08 -20.09
N GLY A 11 3.95 -21.64 -19.92
CA GLY A 11 4.56 -21.45 -18.60
C GLY A 11 3.79 -20.46 -17.73
N THR A 12 3.45 -19.30 -18.27
CA THR A 12 2.68 -18.25 -17.55
C THR A 12 1.26 -18.72 -17.19
N LEU A 13 0.59 -19.48 -18.08
CA LEU A 13 -0.72 -20.08 -17.75
C LEU A 13 -0.59 -21.12 -16.63
N GLY A 14 0.50 -21.88 -16.62
CA GLY A 14 0.84 -22.80 -15.55
C GLY A 14 1.00 -22.10 -14.21
N GLU A 15 1.70 -20.98 -14.16
CA GLU A 15 1.92 -20.14 -12.99
C GLU A 15 0.58 -19.59 -12.44
N LEU A 16 -0.24 -18.99 -13.30
CA LEU A 16 -1.57 -18.50 -12.91
C LEU A 16 -2.43 -19.65 -12.37
N SER A 17 -2.42 -20.82 -13.01
CA SER A 17 -3.18 -21.99 -12.58
C SER A 17 -2.66 -22.53 -11.25
N ALA A 18 -1.35 -22.52 -11.01
CA ALA A 18 -0.73 -22.91 -9.74
C ALA A 18 -1.12 -21.96 -8.62
N PHE A 19 -1.05 -20.63 -8.86
CA PHE A 19 -1.49 -19.63 -7.89
C PHE A 19 -2.98 -19.78 -7.54
N ARG A 20 -3.86 -20.03 -8.52
CA ARG A 20 -5.29 -20.27 -8.28
C ARG A 20 -5.55 -21.49 -7.40
N ARG A 21 -4.81 -22.61 -7.63
CA ARG A 21 -4.89 -23.80 -6.77
C ARG A 21 -4.39 -23.51 -5.35
N GLU A 22 -3.28 -22.76 -5.21
CA GLU A 22 -2.74 -22.40 -3.91
C GLU A 22 -3.69 -21.44 -3.17
N PHE A 23 -4.28 -20.46 -3.86
CA PHE A 23 -5.33 -19.63 -3.27
C PHE A 23 -6.50 -20.45 -2.75
N TYR A 24 -7.00 -21.43 -3.53
CA TYR A 24 -8.09 -22.30 -3.07
C TYR A 24 -7.71 -23.05 -1.80
N ARG A 25 -6.47 -23.53 -1.68
CA ARG A 25 -5.95 -24.17 -0.46
C ARG A 25 -5.86 -23.23 0.75
N CYS A 26 -5.76 -21.92 0.53
CA CYS A 26 -5.82 -20.94 1.61
C CYS A 26 -7.24 -20.73 2.15
N LEU A 27 -8.27 -21.21 1.46
CA LEU A 27 -9.67 -21.06 1.84
C LEU A 27 -10.09 -22.26 2.71
N THR A 28 -10.14 -22.08 4.03
CA THR A 28 -10.36 -23.18 4.97
C THR A 28 -11.80 -23.33 5.45
N ARG A 29 -12.64 -22.31 5.20
CA ARG A 29 -14.08 -22.36 5.47
C ARG A 29 -14.82 -21.65 4.37
N ARG A 30 -15.90 -22.26 3.82
CA ARG A 30 -16.65 -21.78 2.63
C ARG A 30 -15.75 -21.61 1.38
N PRO A 31 -14.80 -22.55 1.12
CA PRO A 31 -13.79 -22.36 0.09
C PRO A 31 -14.40 -22.12 -1.30
N ASP A 32 -15.34 -22.95 -1.70
CA ASP A 32 -15.94 -22.86 -3.03
C ASP A 32 -16.63 -21.52 -3.27
N ALA A 33 -17.41 -21.04 -2.28
CA ALA A 33 -18.16 -19.80 -2.41
C ALA A 33 -17.21 -18.57 -2.44
N LEU A 34 -16.13 -18.55 -1.64
CA LEU A 34 -15.10 -17.50 -1.67
C LEU A 34 -14.32 -17.52 -2.98
N PHE A 35 -14.01 -18.70 -3.52
CA PHE A 35 -13.31 -18.83 -4.78
C PHE A 35 -14.18 -18.36 -5.95
N GLU A 36 -15.44 -18.79 -6.02
CA GLU A 36 -16.40 -18.35 -7.04
C GLU A 36 -16.69 -16.85 -6.94
N LEU A 37 -16.73 -16.30 -5.72
CA LEU A 37 -16.85 -14.86 -5.51
C LEU A 37 -15.66 -14.10 -6.13
N THR A 38 -14.43 -14.60 -5.95
CA THR A 38 -13.25 -14.01 -6.57
C THR A 38 -13.30 -14.08 -8.10
N ASP A 39 -13.75 -15.22 -8.65
CA ASP A 39 -13.96 -15.36 -10.10
C ASP A 39 -15.04 -14.39 -10.61
N SER A 40 -16.11 -14.18 -9.84
CA SER A 40 -17.15 -13.19 -10.18
C SER A 40 -16.58 -11.76 -10.20
N VAL A 41 -15.69 -11.38 -9.26
CA VAL A 41 -15.00 -10.08 -9.30
C VAL A 41 -14.17 -9.92 -10.56
N LEU A 42 -13.47 -10.99 -10.98
CA LEU A 42 -12.60 -11.00 -12.15
C LEU A 42 -13.38 -10.94 -13.47
N CYS A 43 -14.54 -11.58 -13.53
CA CYS A 43 -15.31 -11.80 -14.76
C CYS A 43 -16.54 -10.89 -14.91
N ALA A 44 -16.90 -10.12 -13.87
CA ALA A 44 -18.06 -9.22 -13.95
C ALA A 44 -17.89 -8.17 -15.07
N ASP A 45 -18.97 -7.90 -15.78
CA ASP A 45 -19.03 -6.84 -16.78
C ASP A 45 -19.12 -5.47 -16.10
N GLY A 46 -18.19 -4.59 -16.42
CA GLY A 46 -18.11 -3.27 -15.80
C GLY A 46 -17.62 -3.26 -14.34
N PRO A 47 -17.75 -2.14 -13.63
CA PRO A 47 -17.31 -2.00 -12.25
C PRO A 47 -18.18 -2.82 -11.29
N VAL A 48 -17.54 -3.42 -10.28
CA VAL A 48 -18.26 -4.08 -9.19
C VAL A 48 -18.89 -3.02 -8.27
N THR A 49 -20.21 -3.02 -8.19
CA THR A 49 -20.97 -2.04 -7.39
C THR A 49 -21.55 -2.63 -6.10
N SER A 50 -21.83 -3.93 -6.07
CA SER A 50 -22.42 -4.61 -4.93
C SER A 50 -22.13 -6.11 -4.95
N LEU A 51 -22.24 -6.76 -3.80
CA LEU A 51 -22.21 -8.22 -3.70
C LEU A 51 -23.41 -8.87 -4.40
N VAL A 52 -24.58 -8.20 -4.39
CA VAL A 52 -25.77 -8.68 -5.11
C VAL A 52 -25.47 -8.82 -6.61
N GLY A 53 -24.88 -7.78 -7.21
CA GLY A 53 -24.50 -7.85 -8.64
C GLY A 53 -23.54 -9.01 -8.93
N LEU A 54 -22.62 -9.31 -8.03
CA LEU A 54 -21.71 -10.46 -8.17
C LEU A 54 -22.42 -11.81 -8.06
N SER A 55 -23.50 -11.90 -7.30
CA SER A 55 -24.28 -13.15 -7.20
C SER A 55 -25.04 -13.50 -8.48
N LEU A 56 -25.17 -12.54 -9.40
CA LEU A 56 -25.78 -12.74 -10.72
C LEU A 56 -24.75 -13.11 -11.81
N ALA A 57 -23.46 -13.08 -11.49
CA ALA A 57 -22.41 -13.47 -12.43
C ALA A 57 -22.45 -14.99 -12.65
N ALA A 58 -22.21 -15.43 -13.89
CA ALA A 58 -22.21 -16.87 -14.25
C ALA A 58 -21.18 -17.69 -13.47
N GLU A 59 -20.12 -17.04 -13.02
CA GLU A 59 -19.05 -17.65 -12.23
C GLU A 59 -19.49 -17.98 -10.80
N HIS A 60 -20.55 -17.35 -10.27
CA HIS A 60 -21.16 -17.66 -8.99
C HIS A 60 -22.28 -18.69 -9.18
N ARG A 61 -21.94 -19.98 -9.04
CA ARG A 61 -22.86 -21.10 -9.29
C ARG A 61 -23.80 -21.41 -8.10
N ARG A 62 -23.67 -20.70 -6.99
CA ARG A 62 -24.37 -20.92 -5.72
C ARG A 62 -25.48 -19.89 -5.54
N GLY A 63 -26.45 -20.19 -4.66
CA GLY A 63 -27.47 -19.24 -4.31
C GLY A 63 -26.89 -17.96 -3.71
N HIS A 64 -27.57 -16.85 -3.91
CA HIS A 64 -27.13 -15.52 -3.51
C HIS A 64 -26.78 -15.43 -2.00
N GLY A 65 -27.47 -16.16 -1.13
CA GLY A 65 -27.16 -16.23 0.30
C GLY A 65 -25.78 -16.83 0.61
N ALA A 66 -25.28 -17.75 -0.23
CA ALA A 66 -23.99 -18.38 -0.04
C ALA A 66 -22.82 -17.38 -0.17
N LEU A 67 -22.97 -16.34 -1.00
CA LEU A 67 -21.97 -15.27 -1.16
C LEU A 67 -21.83 -14.43 0.13
N TYR A 68 -22.97 -14.01 0.70
CA TYR A 68 -22.94 -13.25 1.96
C TYR A 68 -22.43 -14.09 3.13
N ASP A 69 -22.85 -15.35 3.20
CA ASP A 69 -22.37 -16.29 4.20
C ASP A 69 -20.85 -16.53 4.06
N ALA A 70 -20.35 -16.63 2.83
CA ALA A 70 -18.92 -16.76 2.58
C ALA A 70 -18.13 -15.55 3.06
N VAL A 71 -18.60 -14.34 2.80
CA VAL A 71 -17.94 -13.10 3.25
C VAL A 71 -18.03 -12.95 4.77
N ASN A 72 -19.16 -13.32 5.39
CA ASN A 72 -19.36 -13.14 6.84
C ASN A 72 -18.74 -14.27 7.68
N ALA A 73 -18.82 -15.52 7.23
CA ALA A 73 -18.44 -16.69 8.00
C ALA A 73 -17.32 -17.54 7.35
N GLY A 74 -16.82 -17.17 6.18
CA GLY A 74 -15.70 -17.83 5.53
C GLY A 74 -14.39 -17.62 6.29
N ARG A 75 -13.36 -18.38 5.92
CA ARG A 75 -12.01 -18.25 6.50
C ARG A 75 -10.95 -18.32 5.41
N VAL A 76 -10.06 -17.35 5.43
CA VAL A 76 -8.84 -17.28 4.61
C VAL A 76 -7.64 -17.47 5.53
N GLU A 77 -6.77 -18.40 5.23
CA GLU A 77 -5.49 -18.57 5.92
C GLU A 77 -4.48 -17.55 5.39
N VAL A 78 -4.52 -16.35 5.98
CA VAL A 78 -3.78 -15.18 5.51
C VAL A 78 -2.27 -15.42 5.52
N GLY A 79 -1.72 -16.09 6.53
CA GLY A 79 -0.28 -16.39 6.60
C GLY A 79 0.20 -17.22 5.41
N ARG A 80 -0.57 -18.23 5.01
CA ARG A 80 -0.29 -19.03 3.82
C ARG A 80 -0.41 -18.21 2.54
N LEU A 81 -1.45 -17.38 2.44
CA LEU A 81 -1.65 -16.52 1.28
C LEU A 81 -0.51 -15.50 1.12
N ARG A 82 -0.04 -14.89 2.20
CA ARG A 82 1.13 -13.99 2.21
C ARG A 82 2.39 -14.68 1.68
N ARG A 83 2.65 -15.94 2.12
CA ARG A 83 3.77 -16.74 1.58
C ARG A 83 3.59 -17.03 0.08
N ALA A 84 2.38 -17.38 -0.35
CA ALA A 84 2.09 -17.61 -1.77
C ALA A 84 2.35 -16.34 -2.61
N LEU A 85 1.98 -15.16 -2.12
CA LEU A 85 2.26 -13.88 -2.80
C LEU A 85 3.76 -13.58 -2.87
N ALA A 86 4.51 -13.81 -1.79
CA ALA A 86 5.96 -13.61 -1.76
C ALA A 86 6.72 -14.62 -2.65
N GLY A 87 6.13 -15.80 -2.89
CA GLY A 87 6.69 -16.81 -3.80
C GLY A 87 6.51 -16.51 -5.29
N LEU A 88 5.65 -15.54 -5.66
CA LEU A 88 5.51 -15.11 -7.04
C LEU A 88 6.70 -14.22 -7.45
N PRO A 89 7.03 -14.14 -8.76
CA PRO A 89 8.09 -13.26 -9.23
C PRO A 89 7.85 -11.80 -8.80
N VAL A 90 8.78 -11.27 -8.00
CA VAL A 90 8.72 -9.89 -7.52
C VAL A 90 9.47 -8.99 -8.50
N PRO A 91 8.87 -7.87 -8.92
CA PRO A 91 9.52 -6.95 -9.84
C PRO A 91 10.77 -6.33 -9.21
N ARG A 92 11.78 -6.08 -10.05
CA ARG A 92 13.04 -5.43 -9.70
C ARG A 92 13.28 -4.24 -10.60
N ASP A 93 13.97 -3.24 -10.10
CA ASP A 93 14.42 -2.12 -10.93
C ASP A 93 15.57 -2.52 -11.89
N GLY A 94 16.06 -1.56 -12.70
CA GLY A 94 17.14 -1.79 -13.65
C GLY A 94 18.48 -2.20 -13.01
N HIS A 95 18.61 -2.13 -11.70
CA HIS A 95 19.79 -2.51 -10.92
C HIS A 95 19.56 -3.79 -10.09
N GLY A 96 18.47 -4.53 -10.36
CA GLY A 96 18.14 -5.76 -9.65
C GLY A 96 17.54 -5.55 -8.26
N ARG A 97 17.25 -4.32 -7.86
CA ARG A 97 16.76 -3.95 -6.54
C ARG A 97 15.24 -4.11 -6.45
N ILE A 98 14.75 -4.66 -5.34
CA ILE A 98 13.33 -4.67 -5.01
C ILE A 98 12.95 -3.29 -4.46
N VAL A 99 11.93 -2.66 -5.05
CA VAL A 99 11.40 -1.37 -4.59
C VAL A 99 9.98 -1.57 -4.08
N LEU A 100 9.78 -1.36 -2.80
CA LEU A 100 8.49 -1.44 -2.13
C LEU A 100 7.90 -0.04 -1.94
N ALA A 101 6.59 0.08 -2.09
CA ALA A 101 5.85 1.27 -1.63
C ALA A 101 4.88 0.85 -0.53
N VAL A 102 4.79 1.69 0.50
CA VAL A 102 3.83 1.52 1.60
C VAL A 102 2.89 2.71 1.61
N ASP A 103 1.59 2.44 1.66
CA ASP A 103 0.60 3.49 1.76
C ASP A 103 -0.68 3.01 2.45
N VAL A 104 -1.40 3.93 3.10
CA VAL A 104 -2.66 3.67 3.79
C VAL A 104 -3.83 4.17 2.96
N SER A 105 -4.77 3.28 2.68
CA SER A 105 -6.01 3.64 2.00
C SER A 105 -7.22 3.33 2.88
N PRO A 106 -8.13 4.30 3.13
CA PRO A 106 -9.26 4.08 4.00
C PRO A 106 -10.44 3.43 3.26
N TRP A 107 -11.13 2.55 3.98
CA TRP A 107 -12.49 2.14 3.67
C TRP A 107 -13.46 2.94 4.55
N LEU A 108 -13.98 4.02 4.00
CA LEU A 108 -14.83 4.96 4.74
C LEU A 108 -16.20 4.35 5.09
N ARG A 109 -16.62 4.53 6.34
CA ARG A 109 -17.89 4.03 6.88
C ARG A 109 -18.56 5.08 7.78
N PRO A 110 -18.89 6.27 7.23
CA PRO A 110 -19.50 7.34 8.03
C PRO A 110 -20.90 6.98 8.53
N ASP A 111 -21.65 6.23 7.73
CA ASP A 111 -23.06 5.87 7.93
C ASP A 111 -23.26 4.58 8.77
N ALA A 112 -22.20 4.00 9.28
CA ALA A 112 -22.24 2.67 9.88
C ALA A 112 -21.90 2.69 11.37
N ALA A 113 -22.74 3.32 12.18
CA ALA A 113 -22.54 3.43 13.64
C ALA A 113 -22.34 2.08 14.34
N THR A 114 -22.89 1.00 13.82
CA THR A 114 -22.77 -0.35 14.35
C THR A 114 -21.53 -1.12 13.87
N CYS A 115 -20.62 -0.47 13.13
CA CYS A 115 -19.35 -1.07 12.73
C CYS A 115 -18.29 -0.80 13.82
N PRO A 116 -17.72 -1.84 14.47
CA PRO A 116 -16.64 -1.65 15.43
C PRO A 116 -15.32 -1.28 14.74
N ASP A 117 -14.33 -0.93 15.55
CA ASP A 117 -12.92 -0.68 15.17
C ASP A 117 -12.75 0.40 14.09
N ARG A 118 -13.67 1.35 14.00
CA ARG A 118 -13.51 2.50 13.09
C ARG A 118 -12.59 3.52 13.71
N SER A 119 -11.66 4.03 12.88
CA SER A 119 -10.81 5.18 13.19
C SER A 119 -11.23 6.39 12.37
N PHE A 120 -10.87 7.60 12.83
CA PHE A 120 -10.97 8.78 12.00
C PHE A 120 -9.88 8.78 10.91
N CYS A 121 -10.32 8.62 9.68
CA CYS A 121 -9.45 8.60 8.51
C CYS A 121 -9.34 9.99 7.90
N HIS A 122 -8.12 10.45 7.62
CA HIS A 122 -7.89 11.68 6.88
C HIS A 122 -8.30 11.51 5.42
N VAL A 123 -9.19 12.41 4.95
CA VAL A 123 -9.59 12.49 3.55
C VAL A 123 -9.24 13.89 3.05
N HIS A 124 -8.36 13.95 2.06
CA HIS A 124 -7.97 15.20 1.44
C HIS A 124 -8.98 15.61 0.36
N GLY A 125 -9.69 16.71 0.58
CA GLY A 125 -10.53 17.36 -0.43
C GLY A 125 -9.71 18.15 -1.45
N ARG A 126 -10.34 18.56 -2.56
CA ARG A 126 -9.67 19.34 -3.62
C ARG A 126 -9.47 20.82 -3.27
N GLY A 127 -10.09 21.33 -2.21
CA GLY A 127 -10.01 22.73 -1.77
C GLY A 127 -8.99 22.96 -0.65
N ARG A 128 -8.53 24.20 -0.46
CA ARG A 128 -7.73 24.60 0.70
C ARG A 128 -8.55 24.38 1.99
N GLY A 129 -7.97 23.71 2.98
CA GLY A 129 -8.65 23.41 4.24
C GLY A 129 -9.71 22.30 4.18
N ALA A 130 -9.85 21.60 3.04
CA ALA A 130 -10.84 20.54 2.85
C ALA A 130 -10.42 19.16 3.39
N ALA A 131 -9.42 19.09 4.28
CA ALA A 131 -9.10 17.85 4.97
C ALA A 131 -10.23 17.52 5.97
N GLN A 132 -10.84 16.37 5.79
CA GLN A 132 -11.92 15.88 6.66
C GLN A 132 -11.47 14.63 7.40
N LEU A 133 -11.97 14.48 8.63
CA LEU A 133 -11.83 13.26 9.42
C LEU A 133 -13.14 12.47 9.29
N ILE A 134 -13.11 11.39 8.52
CA ILE A 134 -14.28 10.55 8.25
C ILE A 134 -14.08 9.19 8.89
N PRO A 135 -15.06 8.66 9.64
CA PRO A 135 -14.98 7.32 10.23
C PRO A 135 -14.81 6.23 9.18
N GLY A 136 -13.88 5.30 9.42
CA GLY A 136 -13.62 4.18 8.53
C GLY A 136 -12.59 3.20 9.07
N TRP A 137 -12.20 2.27 8.22
CA TRP A 137 -11.13 1.31 8.47
C TRP A 137 -9.93 1.65 7.59
N PRO A 138 -8.82 2.14 8.15
CA PRO A 138 -7.59 2.34 7.38
C PRO A 138 -6.91 0.99 7.12
N TYR A 139 -6.49 0.76 5.87
CA TYR A 139 -5.74 -0.41 5.45
C TYR A 139 -4.37 0.00 4.96
N SER A 140 -3.33 -0.57 5.56
CA SER A 140 -1.94 -0.43 5.12
C SER A 140 -1.62 -1.50 4.07
N PHE A 141 -1.07 -1.08 2.94
CA PHE A 141 -0.65 -1.95 1.84
C PHE A 141 0.85 -1.85 1.65
N VAL A 142 1.50 -3.00 1.47
CA VAL A 142 2.88 -3.10 0.99
C VAL A 142 2.87 -3.72 -0.39
N VAL A 143 3.38 -2.98 -1.37
CA VAL A 143 3.42 -3.41 -2.76
C VAL A 143 4.82 -3.27 -3.33
N ALA A 144 5.24 -4.20 -4.21
CA ALA A 144 6.43 -4.02 -5.01
C ALA A 144 6.08 -3.26 -6.30
N LEU A 145 6.90 -2.24 -6.61
CA LEU A 145 6.76 -1.39 -7.79
C LEU A 145 7.41 -2.05 -8.99
N GLU A 146 6.74 -2.03 -10.14
CA GLU A 146 7.31 -2.52 -11.39
C GLU A 146 8.31 -1.51 -12.02
N PRO A 147 9.32 -1.94 -12.75
CA PRO A 147 10.24 -1.03 -13.43
C PRO A 147 9.53 -0.29 -14.58
N GLY A 148 9.96 0.93 -14.87
CA GLY A 148 9.43 1.74 -15.95
C GLY A 148 8.01 2.27 -15.72
N ARG A 149 7.34 2.77 -16.76
CA ARG A 149 5.95 3.28 -16.69
C ARG A 149 4.97 2.12 -16.71
N SER A 150 4.36 1.83 -15.59
CA SER A 150 3.39 0.76 -15.44
C SER A 150 2.23 1.22 -14.55
N SER A 151 1.06 0.66 -14.73
CA SER A 151 -0.07 0.77 -13.78
C SER A 151 -0.21 -0.51 -12.94
N TRP A 152 0.81 -1.35 -12.96
CA TRP A 152 0.87 -2.60 -12.22
C TRP A 152 1.72 -2.45 -10.96
N THR A 153 1.32 -3.15 -9.92
CA THR A 153 2.09 -3.35 -8.69
C THR A 153 1.91 -4.81 -8.26
N ALA A 154 2.87 -5.36 -7.55
CA ALA A 154 2.71 -6.67 -6.91
C ALA A 154 2.37 -6.45 -5.43
N VAL A 155 1.14 -6.76 -5.02
CA VAL A 155 0.74 -6.67 -3.61
C VAL A 155 1.39 -7.81 -2.84
N LEU A 156 2.15 -7.49 -1.80
CA LEU A 156 2.83 -8.46 -0.93
C LEU A 156 2.13 -8.60 0.42
N ASP A 157 1.49 -7.53 0.88
CA ASP A 157 0.77 -7.54 2.14
C ASP A 157 -0.33 -6.48 2.20
N VAL A 158 -1.34 -6.76 3.00
CA VAL A 158 -2.35 -5.80 3.45
C VAL A 158 -2.78 -6.13 4.88
N LEU A 159 -2.95 -5.10 5.70
CA LEU A 159 -3.53 -5.23 7.03
C LEU A 159 -4.41 -4.01 7.35
N ARG A 160 -5.40 -4.22 8.20
CA ARG A 160 -6.21 -3.15 8.77
C ARG A 160 -5.49 -2.60 9.99
N VAL A 161 -5.29 -1.28 10.02
CA VAL A 161 -4.71 -0.59 11.17
C VAL A 161 -5.82 -0.39 12.21
N GLY A 162 -5.59 -0.84 13.42
CA GLY A 162 -6.51 -0.72 14.53
C GLY A 162 -6.61 0.72 15.06
N PRO A 163 -7.70 1.05 15.77
CA PRO A 163 -7.92 2.41 16.25
C PRO A 163 -6.92 2.88 17.33
N LEU A 164 -6.26 1.95 18.00
CA LEU A 164 -5.28 2.23 19.05
C LEU A 164 -3.83 1.95 18.62
N ASP A 165 -3.64 1.50 17.39
CA ASP A 165 -2.32 1.14 16.90
C ASP A 165 -1.43 2.37 16.66
N ASP A 166 -0.15 2.25 16.98
CA ASP A 166 0.88 3.15 16.49
C ASP A 166 1.18 2.79 15.02
N VAL A 167 0.78 3.66 14.11
CA VAL A 167 0.91 3.42 12.67
C VAL A 167 2.36 3.16 12.25
N THR A 168 3.33 3.80 12.90
CA THR A 168 4.75 3.62 12.58
C THR A 168 5.25 2.25 13.00
N GLU A 169 4.87 1.78 14.20
CA GLU A 169 5.24 0.44 14.68
C GLU A 169 4.57 -0.66 13.86
N VAL A 170 3.28 -0.52 13.58
CA VAL A 170 2.55 -1.46 12.73
C VAL A 170 3.16 -1.52 11.33
N THR A 171 3.54 -0.38 10.76
CA THR A 171 4.20 -0.32 9.45
C THR A 171 5.57 -0.98 9.47
N ALA A 172 6.38 -0.72 10.51
CA ALA A 172 7.69 -1.35 10.65
C ALA A 172 7.56 -2.88 10.79
N ALA A 173 6.63 -3.36 11.62
CA ALA A 173 6.35 -4.78 11.77
C ALA A 173 5.89 -5.41 10.44
N GLN A 174 4.99 -4.73 9.70
CA GLN A 174 4.51 -5.18 8.39
C GLN A 174 5.64 -5.29 7.36
N VAL A 175 6.51 -4.28 7.27
CA VAL A 175 7.67 -4.30 6.36
C VAL A 175 8.65 -5.41 6.76
N ARG A 176 8.93 -5.58 8.05
CA ARG A 176 9.78 -6.66 8.58
C ARG A 176 9.27 -8.04 8.16
N GLU A 177 7.99 -8.30 8.34
CA GLU A 177 7.37 -9.56 7.91
C GLU A 177 7.43 -9.76 6.38
N VAL A 178 7.23 -8.70 5.59
CA VAL A 178 7.34 -8.78 4.12
C VAL A 178 8.77 -9.13 3.72
N VAL A 179 9.77 -8.45 4.27
CA VAL A 179 11.19 -8.72 3.98
C VAL A 179 11.57 -10.14 4.41
N GLY A 180 11.11 -10.60 5.58
CA GLY A 180 11.30 -11.98 6.03
C GLY A 180 10.77 -13.00 5.01
N ARG A 181 9.52 -12.82 4.56
CA ARG A 181 8.91 -13.70 3.54
C ARG A 181 9.62 -13.64 2.19
N LEU A 182 10.15 -12.48 1.77
CA LEU A 182 10.95 -12.36 0.55
C LEU A 182 12.26 -13.14 0.65
N ARG A 183 12.90 -13.15 1.82
CA ARG A 183 14.10 -13.96 2.08
C ARG A 183 13.76 -15.46 2.08
N GLU A 184 12.72 -15.88 2.79
CA GLU A 184 12.25 -17.27 2.82
C GLU A 184 11.89 -17.80 1.42
N ALA A 185 11.28 -16.95 0.57
CA ALA A 185 10.93 -17.28 -0.81
C ALA A 185 12.12 -17.20 -1.80
N GLY A 186 13.32 -16.85 -1.33
CA GLY A 186 14.51 -16.70 -2.19
C GLY A 186 14.44 -15.51 -3.14
N GLN A 187 13.51 -14.56 -2.92
CA GLN A 187 13.40 -13.34 -3.71
C GLN A 187 14.47 -12.31 -3.34
N TRP A 188 14.95 -12.33 -2.13
CA TRP A 188 16.13 -11.54 -1.69
C TRP A 188 17.13 -12.47 -1.01
N ARG A 189 18.40 -12.33 -1.35
CA ARG A 189 19.51 -13.13 -0.82
C ARG A 189 20.60 -12.23 -0.28
N GLU A 190 21.44 -12.77 0.60
CA GLU A 190 22.62 -12.07 1.07
C GLU A 190 23.51 -11.68 -0.14
N GLY A 191 23.94 -10.41 -0.16
CA GLY A 191 24.67 -9.82 -1.29
C GLY A 191 23.78 -9.11 -2.34
N ASP A 192 22.46 -9.32 -2.31
CA ASP A 192 21.54 -8.49 -3.13
C ASP A 192 21.50 -7.04 -2.60
N PRO A 193 21.22 -6.05 -3.45
CA PRO A 193 21.00 -4.68 -3.00
C PRO A 193 19.92 -4.62 -1.93
N PRO A 194 20.07 -3.77 -0.89
CA PRO A 194 19.04 -3.59 0.14
C PRO A 194 17.68 -3.26 -0.47
N VAL A 195 16.62 -3.81 0.09
CA VAL A 195 15.24 -3.51 -0.34
C VAL A 195 14.96 -2.03 -0.11
N LEU A 196 14.58 -1.30 -1.15
CA LEU A 196 14.18 0.10 -1.04
C LEU A 196 12.72 0.18 -0.64
N VAL A 197 12.41 0.85 0.45
CA VAL A 197 11.02 1.08 0.88
C VAL A 197 10.68 2.56 0.82
N VAL A 198 9.63 2.88 0.04
CA VAL A 198 9.23 4.26 -0.26
C VAL A 198 7.97 4.62 0.51
N PHE A 199 7.99 5.78 1.19
CA PHE A 199 6.91 6.28 2.02
C PHE A 199 6.45 7.68 1.62
N ASP A 200 5.17 8.02 1.87
CA ASP A 200 4.68 9.40 1.73
C ASP A 200 4.91 10.23 3.01
N ALA A 201 4.59 11.53 2.93
CA ALA A 201 4.78 12.53 4.01
C ALA A 201 3.96 12.24 5.31
N GLY A 202 3.05 11.27 5.29
CA GLY A 202 2.28 10.88 6.45
C GLY A 202 3.03 10.01 7.45
N TYR A 203 4.21 9.50 7.10
CA TYR A 203 5.00 8.58 7.92
C TYR A 203 6.15 9.28 8.65
N ASP A 204 6.46 8.81 9.86
CA ASP A 204 7.69 9.18 10.56
C ASP A 204 8.86 8.35 9.99
N ILE A 205 9.46 8.88 8.91
CA ILE A 205 10.49 8.16 8.15
C ILE A 205 11.76 7.91 8.97
N VAL A 206 12.12 8.82 9.87
CA VAL A 206 13.31 8.71 10.72
C VAL A 206 13.11 7.60 11.74
N ARG A 207 11.92 7.51 12.36
CA ARG A 207 11.59 6.43 13.27
C ARG A 207 11.47 5.08 12.54
N LEU A 208 10.94 5.05 11.33
CA LEU A 208 10.93 3.84 10.49
C LEU A 208 12.34 3.36 10.17
N ALA A 209 13.26 4.27 9.82
CA ALA A 209 14.66 3.93 9.60
C ALA A 209 15.30 3.27 10.83
N TRP A 210 15.02 3.82 12.02
CA TRP A 210 15.48 3.25 13.28
C TRP A 210 14.90 1.85 13.54
N LEU A 211 13.58 1.68 13.38
CA LEU A 211 12.90 0.40 13.65
C LEU A 211 13.26 -0.71 12.64
N LEU A 212 13.78 -0.35 11.47
CA LEU A 212 14.14 -1.28 10.39
C LEU A 212 15.66 -1.39 10.20
N GLY A 213 16.46 -0.74 11.04
CA GLY A 213 17.92 -0.63 10.87
C GLY A 213 18.69 -1.94 10.97
N ASP A 214 18.09 -3.00 11.52
CA ASP A 214 18.64 -4.35 11.60
C ASP A 214 18.35 -5.21 10.35
N LEU A 215 17.60 -4.68 9.38
CA LEU A 215 17.23 -5.38 8.16
C LEU A 215 17.99 -4.83 6.94
N PRO A 216 18.13 -5.61 5.87
CA PRO A 216 18.67 -5.14 4.61
C PRO A 216 17.67 -4.22 3.88
N VAL A 217 17.32 -3.13 4.53
CA VAL A 217 16.30 -2.18 4.07
C VAL A 217 16.91 -0.79 4.02
N GLN A 218 16.69 -0.10 2.93
CA GLN A 218 16.88 1.34 2.82
C GLN A 218 15.50 2.01 2.73
N VAL A 219 15.25 2.99 3.58
CA VAL A 219 14.01 3.76 3.53
C VAL A 219 14.24 5.06 2.77
N VAL A 220 13.23 5.50 2.01
CA VAL A 220 13.14 6.86 1.48
C VAL A 220 11.71 7.36 1.66
N GLY A 221 11.56 8.57 2.13
CA GLY A 221 10.23 9.14 2.34
C GLY A 221 10.20 10.64 2.14
N ARG A 222 8.99 11.12 1.82
CA ARG A 222 8.72 12.54 1.69
C ARG A 222 8.65 13.17 3.06
N LEU A 223 9.24 14.34 3.17
CA LEU A 223 9.13 15.22 4.33
C LEU A 223 8.12 16.33 4.05
N ARG A 224 7.51 16.82 5.12
CA ARG A 224 6.75 18.07 5.09
C ARG A 224 7.73 19.24 5.17
N SER A 225 7.39 20.37 4.54
CA SER A 225 8.26 21.55 4.52
C SER A 225 8.45 22.22 5.89
N ASP A 226 7.60 21.91 6.86
CA ASP A 226 7.68 22.40 8.25
C ASP A 226 8.72 21.67 9.12
N ARG A 227 9.62 20.90 8.51
CA ARG A 227 10.63 20.11 9.23
C ARG A 227 11.97 20.81 9.29
N VAL A 228 12.65 20.60 10.40
CA VAL A 228 14.01 21.12 10.64
C VAL A 228 14.96 19.93 10.78
N PHE A 229 16.08 20.02 10.09
CA PHE A 229 17.19 19.07 10.16
C PHE A 229 18.45 19.77 10.62
N HIS A 230 19.43 19.00 11.04
CA HIS A 230 20.77 19.43 11.39
C HIS A 230 21.78 18.67 10.55
N LEU A 231 22.85 19.32 10.19
CA LEU A 231 24.03 18.67 9.61
C LEU A 231 24.93 18.12 10.75
N PRO A 232 25.94 17.32 10.46
CA PRO A 232 26.89 16.86 11.45
C PRO A 232 27.50 18.02 12.23
N ALA A 233 27.72 17.79 13.51
CA ALA A 233 28.46 18.74 14.31
C ALA A 233 29.92 18.86 13.79
N PRO A 234 30.50 20.08 13.77
CA PRO A 234 31.88 20.25 13.35
C PRO A 234 32.82 19.45 14.30
N ALA A 235 33.90 18.96 13.71
CA ALA A 235 34.94 18.27 14.49
C ALA A 235 35.45 19.18 15.62
N ARG A 236 35.68 18.61 16.79
CA ARG A 236 36.18 19.37 17.95
C ARG A 236 37.64 19.81 17.69
N THR A 237 37.88 21.11 17.89
CA THR A 237 39.21 21.65 17.82
C THR A 237 40.03 21.25 19.07
N PRO A 238 41.30 20.85 18.94
CA PRO A 238 42.16 20.56 20.09
C PRO A 238 42.18 21.77 21.05
N GLY A 239 41.98 21.53 22.34
CA GLY A 239 41.94 22.58 23.38
C GLY A 239 40.54 23.21 23.63
N GLN A 240 39.54 22.85 22.88
CA GLN A 240 38.18 23.33 23.13
C GLN A 240 37.61 22.77 24.43
N VAL A 241 37.20 23.65 25.36
CA VAL A 241 36.60 23.29 26.66
C VAL A 241 35.07 23.17 26.51
N GLY A 242 34.45 22.28 27.29
CA GLY A 242 33.02 22.08 27.35
C GLY A 242 32.54 20.78 26.64
N ARG A 243 31.20 20.56 26.65
CA ARG A 243 30.57 19.39 26.01
C ARG A 243 30.63 19.54 24.48
N SER A 244 31.01 18.48 23.78
CA SER A 244 30.96 18.46 22.32
C SER A 244 29.55 18.76 21.80
N ALA A 245 29.45 19.58 20.78
CA ALA A 245 28.19 19.78 20.07
C ALA A 245 27.72 18.45 19.47
N ARG A 246 26.45 18.15 19.58
CA ARG A 246 25.85 16.93 19.02
C ARG A 246 25.22 17.18 17.66
N HIS A 247 24.81 18.41 17.42
CA HIS A 247 24.13 18.85 16.20
C HIS A 247 24.92 20.05 15.62
N GLY A 248 25.10 20.04 14.31
CA GLY A 248 25.71 21.12 13.55
C GLY A 248 24.68 22.14 13.03
N PRO A 249 25.01 22.81 11.89
CA PRO A 249 24.14 23.82 11.31
C PRO A 249 22.72 23.34 11.06
N VAL A 250 21.78 24.25 11.22
CA VAL A 250 20.34 24.02 10.99
C VAL A 250 20.04 24.09 9.49
N VAL A 251 19.21 23.20 9.02
CA VAL A 251 18.58 23.21 7.68
C VAL A 251 17.06 23.20 7.90
N ASP A 252 16.46 24.39 7.87
CA ASP A 252 15.00 24.53 7.93
C ASP A 252 14.43 24.43 6.51
N LEU A 253 13.58 23.43 6.27
CA LEU A 253 13.12 23.10 4.91
C LEU A 253 12.26 24.19 4.29
N ASP A 254 11.65 25.05 5.10
CA ASP A 254 10.82 26.20 4.66
C ASP A 254 11.62 27.50 4.52
N GLN A 255 12.88 27.53 4.98
CA GLN A 255 13.73 28.71 4.98
C GLN A 255 15.01 28.51 4.13
N PRO A 256 14.96 28.81 2.80
CA PRO A 256 16.10 28.60 1.91
C PRO A 256 17.41 29.27 2.34
N ALA A 257 17.33 30.37 3.08
CA ALA A 257 18.51 31.07 3.61
C ALA A 257 19.34 30.26 4.62
N THR A 258 18.74 29.20 5.20
CA THR A 258 19.44 28.29 6.13
C THR A 258 20.16 27.15 5.40
N HIS A 259 19.93 26.98 4.10
CA HIS A 259 20.47 25.86 3.36
C HIS A 259 21.92 26.12 2.97
N PRO A 260 22.88 25.36 3.51
CA PRO A 260 24.26 25.46 3.07
C PRO A 260 24.45 24.88 1.66
N ALA A 261 25.63 25.00 1.10
CA ALA A 261 25.95 24.33 -0.16
C ALA A 261 25.69 22.82 -0.06
N SER A 262 25.00 22.27 -1.08
CA SER A 262 24.71 20.84 -1.15
C SER A 262 26.00 20.06 -1.44
N ALA A 263 26.08 18.83 -0.87
CA ALA A 263 27.20 17.93 -1.14
C ALA A 263 27.12 17.31 -2.54
N VAL A 264 25.90 17.11 -3.04
CA VAL A 264 25.61 16.54 -4.37
C VAL A 264 24.54 17.36 -5.05
N CYS A 265 24.77 17.69 -6.33
CA CYS A 265 23.75 18.29 -7.22
C CYS A 265 23.59 17.42 -8.45
N THR A 266 22.35 17.18 -8.87
CA THR A 266 22.05 16.50 -10.13
C THR A 266 21.10 17.32 -10.99
N VAL A 267 21.26 17.20 -12.31
CA VAL A 267 20.39 17.80 -13.32
C VAL A 267 20.01 16.70 -14.31
N THR A 268 18.74 16.34 -14.34
CA THR A 268 18.28 15.17 -15.11
C THR A 268 17.04 15.49 -15.92
N ASP A 269 17.07 15.27 -17.22
CA ASP A 269 15.92 15.46 -18.09
C ASP A 269 14.89 14.34 -17.91
N THR A 270 13.65 14.72 -17.73
CA THR A 270 12.53 13.80 -17.58
C THR A 270 11.51 13.98 -18.71
N ALA A 271 10.98 12.88 -19.20
CA ALA A 271 9.95 12.93 -20.26
C ALA A 271 8.65 13.64 -19.83
N ARG A 272 8.37 13.74 -18.52
CA ARG A 272 7.08 14.21 -18.00
C ARG A 272 7.16 15.56 -17.28
N TYR A 273 8.25 15.82 -16.59
CA TYR A 273 8.37 16.91 -15.64
C TYR A 273 9.35 18.00 -16.11
N GLY A 274 9.90 17.90 -17.34
CA GLY A 274 11.00 18.71 -17.81
C GLY A 274 12.29 18.34 -17.09
N THR A 275 13.15 19.31 -16.87
CA THR A 275 14.40 19.10 -16.13
C THR A 275 14.12 18.99 -14.63
N ALA A 276 14.71 17.99 -14.00
CA ALA A 276 14.69 17.76 -12.56
C ALA A 276 16.03 18.18 -11.97
N PHE A 277 16.00 19.00 -10.93
CA PHE A 277 17.16 19.44 -10.15
C PHE A 277 17.06 18.80 -8.78
N ALA A 278 18.08 18.07 -8.36
CA ALA A 278 18.12 17.51 -7.02
C ALA A 278 19.40 17.93 -6.30
N ASP A 279 19.22 18.59 -5.15
CA ASP A 279 20.27 18.92 -4.21
C ASP A 279 20.25 17.93 -3.05
N ALA A 280 21.40 17.48 -2.59
CA ALA A 280 21.48 16.57 -1.48
C ALA A 280 22.48 17.00 -0.41
N TRP A 281 22.11 16.83 0.86
CA TRP A 281 22.91 17.09 2.05
C TRP A 281 23.13 15.80 2.81
N ASP A 282 24.37 15.39 2.93
CA ASP A 282 24.73 14.13 3.59
C ASP A 282 24.68 14.25 5.10
N ARG A 283 24.46 13.11 5.79
CA ARG A 283 24.40 12.96 7.26
C ARG A 283 23.43 13.90 7.95
N ALA A 284 22.43 14.40 7.22
CA ALA A 284 21.37 15.22 7.78
C ALA A 284 20.47 14.40 8.71
N HIS A 285 20.22 14.93 9.92
CA HIS A 285 19.45 14.25 10.96
C HIS A 285 18.50 15.20 11.68
N GLN A 286 17.44 14.67 12.30
CA GLN A 286 16.52 15.42 13.13
C GLN A 286 17.01 15.44 14.58
N GLN A 287 16.81 16.57 15.28
CA GLN A 287 16.91 16.61 16.73
C GLN A 287 15.67 15.96 17.34
N LEU A 288 15.82 14.73 17.81
CA LEU A 288 14.74 13.97 18.41
C LEU A 288 14.37 14.50 19.79
N GLN A 289 13.10 14.37 20.16
CA GLN A 289 12.58 14.77 21.46
C GLN A 289 11.84 13.60 22.11
N ARG A 290 11.88 13.49 23.45
CA ARG A 290 11.15 12.45 24.21
C ARG A 290 9.64 12.71 24.22
N ARG A 291 9.02 12.62 23.04
CA ARG A 291 7.58 12.77 22.85
C ARG A 291 7.10 11.84 21.74
N ALA A 292 5.80 11.64 21.66
CA ALA A 292 5.16 10.74 20.68
C ALA A 292 5.87 9.38 20.65
N GLY A 293 6.26 8.89 19.50
CA GLY A 293 6.91 7.60 19.32
C GLY A 293 8.24 7.41 20.06
N TRP A 294 8.87 8.48 20.58
CA TRP A 294 10.12 8.44 21.34
C TRP A 294 9.90 8.60 22.85
N ALA A 295 8.65 8.74 23.32
CA ALA A 295 8.34 8.99 24.73
C ALA A 295 8.86 7.87 25.66
N GLN A 296 8.81 6.62 25.20
CA GLN A 296 9.24 5.44 25.96
C GLN A 296 10.68 5.00 25.67
N HIS A 297 11.44 5.78 24.86
CA HIS A 297 12.83 5.43 24.58
C HIS A 297 13.69 5.57 25.84
N HIS A 298 14.37 4.49 26.22
CA HIS A 298 15.29 4.47 27.35
C HIS A 298 16.70 4.88 26.89
N GLY A 299 17.45 5.56 27.77
CA GLY A 299 18.79 6.04 27.44
C GLY A 299 18.82 7.34 26.65
N GLU A 300 19.94 7.67 26.04
CA GLU A 300 20.08 8.87 25.21
C GLU A 300 19.40 8.65 23.86
N LEU A 301 18.66 9.68 23.37
CA LEU A 301 18.02 9.61 22.07
C LEU A 301 19.08 9.47 20.95
N PRO A 302 18.90 8.60 19.97
CA PRO A 302 19.88 8.40 18.91
C PRO A 302 19.99 9.62 18.00
N VAL A 303 21.15 9.78 17.33
CA VAL A 303 21.29 10.59 16.14
C VAL A 303 21.18 9.64 14.94
N ILE A 304 20.13 9.81 14.15
CA ILE A 304 19.86 8.95 12.99
C ILE A 304 20.21 9.75 11.74
N GLU A 305 21.44 9.53 11.28
CA GLU A 305 21.97 10.19 10.09
C GLU A 305 21.38 9.61 8.81
N GLY A 306 21.31 10.43 7.78
CA GLY A 306 20.86 10.06 6.47
C GLY A 306 21.07 11.19 5.46
N THR A 307 20.62 11.02 4.24
CA THR A 307 20.71 12.05 3.21
C THR A 307 19.39 12.76 3.02
N LEU A 308 19.41 14.07 3.15
CA LEU A 308 18.30 14.97 2.83
C LEU A 308 18.38 15.35 1.35
N ILE A 309 17.29 15.24 0.60
CA ILE A 309 17.23 15.54 -0.84
C ILE A 309 16.13 16.55 -1.10
N ARG A 310 16.45 17.63 -1.80
CA ARG A 310 15.52 18.63 -2.33
C ARG A 310 15.35 18.42 -3.81
N LEU A 311 14.17 18.05 -4.26
CA LEU A 311 13.83 17.87 -5.67
C LEU A 311 12.98 19.03 -6.16
N VAL A 312 13.41 19.65 -7.24
CA VAL A 312 12.66 20.68 -7.99
C VAL A 312 12.52 20.21 -9.44
N VAL A 313 11.37 20.40 -10.05
CA VAL A 313 11.10 20.06 -11.45
C VAL A 313 10.55 21.26 -12.18
N ASP A 314 10.78 21.37 -13.49
CA ASP A 314 10.34 22.53 -14.28
C ASP A 314 8.82 22.64 -14.35
N ARG A 315 8.11 21.50 -14.46
CA ARG A 315 6.67 21.50 -14.69
C ARG A 315 5.98 20.31 -14.02
N LEU A 316 4.71 20.50 -13.68
CA LEU A 316 3.80 19.44 -13.30
C LEU A 316 2.69 19.28 -14.35
N PRO A 317 2.10 18.10 -14.52
CA PRO A 317 0.92 17.96 -15.37
C PRO A 317 -0.22 18.88 -14.90
N GLY A 318 -0.81 19.67 -15.82
CA GLY A 318 -1.95 20.56 -15.55
C GLY A 318 -1.56 21.93 -15.02
N ASP A 319 -0.53 22.56 -15.54
CA ASP A 319 -0.11 23.97 -15.34
C ASP A 319 0.05 24.44 -13.88
N ARG A 320 0.33 23.50 -12.97
CA ARG A 320 0.62 23.82 -11.58
C ARG A 320 2.10 24.15 -11.42
N HIS A 321 2.38 25.25 -10.74
CA HIS A 321 3.76 25.58 -10.34
C HIS A 321 4.30 24.48 -9.40
N PRO A 322 5.42 23.84 -9.75
CA PRO A 322 6.02 22.84 -8.91
C PRO A 322 6.58 23.50 -7.63
N LYS A 323 6.21 22.91 -6.48
CA LYS A 323 6.87 23.22 -5.22
C LYS A 323 7.99 22.23 -4.99
N PRO A 324 9.08 22.61 -4.30
CA PRO A 324 10.12 21.67 -3.91
C PRO A 324 9.54 20.46 -3.17
N VAL A 325 10.03 19.29 -3.50
CA VAL A 325 9.74 18.02 -2.78
C VAL A 325 10.95 17.70 -1.95
N TRP A 326 10.76 17.60 -0.64
CA TRP A 326 11.79 17.19 0.28
C TRP A 326 11.69 15.70 0.54
N LEU A 327 12.79 14.99 0.37
CA LEU A 327 12.93 13.57 0.68
C LEU A 327 14.05 13.38 1.70
N TRP A 328 13.96 12.33 2.48
CA TRP A 328 15.03 11.86 3.33
C TRP A 328 15.18 10.35 3.21
N THR A 329 16.42 9.89 3.24
CA THR A 329 16.77 8.47 3.23
C THR A 329 17.78 8.19 4.33
N CYS A 330 17.77 6.98 4.90
CA CYS A 330 18.73 6.55 5.91
C CYS A 330 20.13 6.22 5.35
N ALA A 331 20.31 6.26 4.05
CA ALA A 331 21.62 6.06 3.44
C ALA A 331 22.44 7.35 3.47
N THR A 332 23.76 7.21 3.66
CA THR A 332 24.76 8.29 3.62
C THR A 332 25.74 8.07 2.48
N ASP A 333 26.57 9.05 2.21
CA ASP A 333 27.68 8.97 1.22
C ASP A 333 27.16 8.59 -0.19
N LEU A 334 26.02 9.16 -0.60
CA LEU A 334 25.37 8.87 -1.87
C LEU A 334 26.08 9.57 -3.03
N ASP A 335 26.33 8.82 -4.10
CA ASP A 335 26.74 9.38 -5.39
C ASP A 335 25.55 10.06 -6.13
N PRO A 336 25.83 10.91 -7.15
CA PRO A 336 24.79 11.58 -7.92
C PRO A 336 23.75 10.62 -8.53
N ALA A 337 24.20 9.46 -9.02
CA ALA A 337 23.33 8.46 -9.64
C ALA A 337 22.39 7.80 -8.59
N ALA A 338 22.88 7.60 -7.36
CA ALA A 338 22.06 7.09 -6.25
C ALA A 338 20.98 8.11 -5.84
N VAL A 339 21.32 9.40 -5.78
CA VAL A 339 20.34 10.46 -5.51
C VAL A 339 19.23 10.45 -6.57
N ASP A 340 19.58 10.34 -7.84
CA ASP A 340 18.61 10.28 -8.94
C ASP A 340 17.72 9.04 -8.86
N ARG A 341 18.28 7.88 -8.58
CA ARG A 341 17.50 6.63 -8.38
C ARG A 341 16.48 6.77 -7.25
N LEU A 342 16.83 7.43 -6.15
CA LEU A 342 15.95 7.57 -4.99
C LEU A 342 14.75 8.46 -5.27
N TRP A 343 14.95 9.65 -5.85
CA TRP A 343 13.81 10.52 -6.15
C TRP A 343 12.94 9.94 -7.27
N GLN A 344 13.54 9.24 -8.26
CA GLN A 344 12.77 8.54 -9.29
C GLN A 344 11.94 7.40 -8.69
N ALA A 345 12.50 6.61 -7.77
CA ALA A 345 11.75 5.60 -7.05
C ALA A 345 10.60 6.20 -6.24
N TYR A 346 10.85 7.34 -5.56
CA TYR A 346 9.81 8.06 -4.85
C TYR A 346 8.66 8.51 -5.77
N LEU A 347 8.96 9.10 -6.92
CA LEU A 347 7.93 9.52 -7.87
C LEU A 347 7.09 8.34 -8.38
N ARG A 348 7.68 7.14 -8.45
CA ARG A 348 6.98 5.92 -8.83
C ARG A 348 6.04 5.38 -7.75
N ARG A 349 6.17 5.82 -6.49
CA ARG A 349 5.20 5.51 -5.45
C ARG A 349 3.75 5.80 -5.90
N PHE A 350 3.58 6.78 -6.79
CA PHE A 350 2.27 7.11 -7.34
C PHE A 350 1.57 5.94 -8.07
N ASP A 351 2.28 4.88 -8.43
CA ASP A 351 1.70 3.69 -9.03
C ASP A 351 0.75 2.96 -8.06
N ILE A 352 0.95 3.07 -6.74
CA ILE A 352 0.02 2.52 -5.73
C ILE A 352 -1.35 3.22 -5.78
N GLU A 353 -1.40 4.50 -6.12
CA GLU A 353 -2.64 5.25 -6.29
C GLU A 353 -3.47 4.72 -7.48
N HIS A 354 -2.80 4.28 -8.55
CA HIS A 354 -3.48 3.62 -9.67
C HIS A 354 -4.09 2.29 -9.23
N MET A 355 -3.40 1.52 -8.41
CA MET A 355 -3.91 0.29 -7.81
C MET A 355 -5.14 0.58 -6.92
N PHE A 356 -5.08 1.58 -6.03
CA PHE A 356 -6.22 1.95 -5.19
C PHE A 356 -7.42 2.41 -6.02
N ARG A 357 -7.19 3.13 -7.11
CA ARG A 357 -8.25 3.51 -8.05
C ARG A 357 -8.90 2.27 -8.68
N LEU A 358 -8.11 1.32 -9.14
CA LEU A 358 -8.62 0.04 -9.66
C LEU A 358 -9.42 -0.71 -8.60
N PHE A 359 -8.89 -0.83 -7.37
CA PHE A 359 -9.55 -1.52 -6.27
C PHE A 359 -10.91 -0.89 -5.95
N LYS A 360 -10.96 0.43 -5.78
CA LYS A 360 -12.17 1.16 -5.38
C LYS A 360 -13.18 1.30 -6.53
N GLN A 361 -12.71 1.60 -7.74
CA GLN A 361 -13.59 1.96 -8.85
C GLN A 361 -13.95 0.78 -9.75
N THR A 362 -13.08 -0.24 -9.87
CA THR A 362 -13.29 -1.37 -10.79
C THR A 362 -13.60 -2.67 -10.05
N LEU A 363 -12.77 -3.05 -9.07
CA LEU A 363 -12.94 -4.30 -8.32
C LEU A 363 -13.93 -4.16 -7.15
N GLY A 364 -14.38 -2.94 -6.83
CA GLY A 364 -15.41 -2.67 -5.84
C GLY A 364 -14.97 -2.90 -4.40
N TRP A 365 -13.67 -2.74 -4.09
CA TRP A 365 -13.12 -3.00 -2.76
C TRP A 365 -13.94 -2.35 -1.63
N THR A 366 -14.29 -1.09 -1.75
CA THR A 366 -15.00 -0.34 -0.70
C THR A 366 -16.52 -0.23 -0.94
N ARG A 367 -17.07 -0.99 -1.90
CA ARG A 367 -18.50 -0.92 -2.27
C ARG A 367 -19.43 -1.73 -1.37
N PRO A 368 -19.07 -2.97 -0.93
CA PRO A 368 -19.94 -3.75 -0.08
C PRO A 368 -20.19 -3.06 1.27
N ARG A 369 -21.45 -3.11 1.74
CA ARG A 369 -21.82 -2.54 3.04
C ARG A 369 -21.57 -3.54 4.18
N ILE A 370 -20.35 -4.02 4.27
CA ILE A 370 -19.90 -4.92 5.32
C ILE A 370 -19.87 -4.17 6.65
N ARG A 371 -20.33 -4.82 7.73
CA ARG A 371 -20.37 -4.25 9.09
C ARG A 371 -19.30 -4.81 10.00
N ASP A 372 -18.90 -6.05 9.76
CA ASP A 372 -17.88 -6.75 10.53
C ASP A 372 -16.48 -6.50 9.96
N PRO A 373 -15.51 -6.04 10.77
CA PRO A 373 -14.16 -5.74 10.28
C PRO A 373 -13.43 -6.98 9.77
N TRP A 374 -13.66 -8.16 10.36
CA TRP A 374 -13.05 -9.41 9.88
C TRP A 374 -13.60 -9.85 8.52
N ALA A 375 -14.88 -9.57 8.28
CA ALA A 375 -15.47 -9.78 6.96
C ALA A 375 -14.92 -8.77 5.92
N ALA A 376 -14.62 -7.55 6.34
CA ALA A 376 -13.96 -6.55 5.51
C ALA A 376 -12.51 -6.97 5.19
N ASP A 377 -11.79 -7.52 6.16
CA ASP A 377 -10.45 -8.07 5.96
C ASP A 377 -10.47 -9.23 4.94
N ARG A 378 -11.41 -10.16 5.06
CA ARG A 378 -11.61 -11.24 4.06
C ARG A 378 -11.87 -10.70 2.67
N TRP A 379 -12.80 -9.77 2.54
CA TRP A 379 -13.12 -9.14 1.26
C TRP A 379 -11.89 -8.44 0.66
N THR A 380 -11.12 -7.73 1.47
CA THR A 380 -9.90 -7.06 1.06
C THR A 380 -8.91 -8.07 0.47
N TRP A 381 -8.72 -9.22 1.13
CA TRP A 381 -7.85 -10.28 0.61
C TRP A 381 -8.36 -10.90 -0.69
N LEU A 382 -9.68 -11.06 -0.87
CA LEU A 382 -10.23 -11.52 -2.17
C LEU A 382 -9.94 -10.54 -3.30
N VAL A 383 -10.02 -9.23 -3.03
CA VAL A 383 -9.68 -8.19 -4.01
C VAL A 383 -8.19 -8.20 -4.33
N VAL A 384 -7.31 -8.38 -3.33
CA VAL A 384 -5.86 -8.55 -3.54
C VAL A 384 -5.58 -9.76 -4.42
N VAL A 385 -6.20 -10.90 -4.15
CA VAL A 385 -6.05 -12.12 -4.97
C VAL A 385 -6.58 -11.93 -6.39
N ALA A 386 -7.70 -11.21 -6.55
CA ALA A 386 -8.20 -10.87 -7.87
C ALA A 386 -7.17 -10.02 -8.66
N HIS A 387 -6.61 -8.99 -8.03
CA HIS A 387 -5.57 -8.16 -8.65
C HIS A 387 -4.32 -8.98 -9.02
N THR A 388 -3.87 -9.85 -8.13
CA THR A 388 -2.71 -10.72 -8.39
C THR A 388 -2.96 -11.63 -9.59
N GLN A 389 -4.16 -12.22 -9.71
CA GLN A 389 -4.53 -13.02 -10.88
C GLN A 389 -4.54 -12.19 -12.16
N LEU A 390 -5.01 -10.93 -12.12
CA LEU A 390 -4.93 -10.03 -13.30
C LEU A 390 -3.48 -9.74 -13.67
N ARG A 391 -2.59 -9.54 -12.68
CA ARG A 391 -1.17 -9.32 -12.92
C ARG A 391 -0.52 -10.52 -13.62
N LEU A 392 -0.80 -11.74 -13.17
CA LEU A 392 -0.32 -12.98 -13.80
C LEU A 392 -0.94 -13.23 -15.17
N ALA A 393 -2.14 -12.73 -15.42
CA ALA A 393 -2.87 -12.89 -16.68
C ALA A 393 -2.50 -11.86 -17.75
N ARG A 394 -1.67 -10.85 -17.45
CA ARG A 394 -1.45 -9.68 -18.32
C ARG A 394 -0.94 -10.03 -19.72
N ASP A 395 -0.09 -11.07 -19.84
CA ASP A 395 0.51 -11.52 -21.09
C ASP A 395 -0.30 -12.63 -21.77
N LEU A 396 -1.34 -13.15 -21.09
CA LEU A 396 -2.19 -14.24 -21.55
C LEU A 396 -3.51 -13.74 -22.16
N THR A 397 -3.91 -12.52 -21.80
CA THR A 397 -5.24 -11.99 -22.08
C THR A 397 -5.25 -11.22 -23.39
N ASP A 398 -6.24 -11.49 -24.24
CA ASP A 398 -6.47 -10.71 -25.44
C ASP A 398 -6.96 -9.30 -25.11
N ASP A 399 -6.51 -8.32 -25.93
CA ASP A 399 -6.90 -6.92 -25.77
C ASP A 399 -8.32 -6.67 -26.32
N LEU A 400 -9.34 -6.89 -25.53
CA LEU A 400 -10.72 -6.53 -25.85
C LEU A 400 -10.91 -5.01 -25.77
N ARG A 401 -10.33 -4.32 -26.74
CA ARG A 401 -10.27 -2.87 -26.83
C ARG A 401 -11.64 -2.28 -27.16
N ARG A 402 -11.98 -1.18 -26.48
CA ARG A 402 -13.13 -0.35 -26.86
C ARG A 402 -12.78 0.52 -28.08
N PRO A 403 -13.77 0.95 -28.90
CA PRO A 403 -13.50 1.69 -30.14
C PRO A 403 -12.62 2.94 -29.95
N TRP A 404 -12.74 3.64 -28.83
CA TRP A 404 -11.98 4.86 -28.52
C TRP A 404 -10.64 4.63 -27.83
N GLU A 405 -10.31 3.41 -27.47
CA GLU A 405 -9.03 3.09 -26.82
C GLU A 405 -7.94 2.87 -27.84
N ARG A 406 -6.75 3.40 -27.56
CA ARG A 406 -5.57 3.18 -28.40
C ARG A 406 -5.11 1.72 -28.28
N LYS A 407 -4.61 1.15 -29.38
CA LYS A 407 -3.98 -0.18 -29.37
C LYS A 407 -2.77 -0.17 -28.45
N ALA A 408 -2.58 -1.22 -27.66
CA ALA A 408 -1.36 -1.39 -26.89
C ALA A 408 -0.17 -1.56 -27.84
N THR A 409 0.89 -0.80 -27.64
CA THR A 409 2.07 -0.80 -28.51
C THR A 409 2.94 -2.05 -28.32
N THR A 410 2.79 -2.72 -27.21
CA THR A 410 3.60 -3.89 -26.84
C THR A 410 2.73 -4.90 -26.11
N PRO A 411 2.88 -6.22 -26.36
CA PRO A 411 2.30 -7.25 -25.49
C PRO A 411 2.72 -7.02 -24.03
N GLY A 412 1.84 -7.32 -23.07
CA GLY A 412 2.10 -7.10 -21.64
C GLY A 412 1.89 -5.66 -21.14
N ARG A 413 1.63 -4.67 -22.03
CA ARG A 413 1.32 -3.27 -21.63
C ARG A 413 -0.17 -3.00 -21.40
N LEU A 414 -1.01 -4.03 -21.33
CA LEU A 414 -2.40 -3.85 -20.99
C LEU A 414 -2.54 -3.36 -19.53
N THR A 415 -3.42 -2.38 -19.33
CA THR A 415 -3.75 -1.96 -17.96
C THR A 415 -4.57 -3.03 -17.23
N PRO A 416 -4.57 -3.08 -15.89
CA PRO A 416 -5.35 -4.07 -15.15
C PRO A 416 -6.84 -4.11 -15.53
N ALA A 417 -7.45 -2.96 -15.81
CA ALA A 417 -8.84 -2.90 -16.26
C ALA A 417 -9.05 -3.52 -17.66
N ARG A 418 -8.06 -3.42 -18.56
CA ARG A 418 -8.13 -4.05 -19.89
C ARG A 418 -7.93 -5.56 -19.79
N VAL A 419 -6.98 -6.02 -18.98
CA VAL A 419 -6.78 -7.46 -18.71
C VAL A 419 -8.05 -8.07 -18.14
N ARG A 420 -8.71 -7.37 -17.18
CA ARG A 420 -9.95 -7.86 -16.58
C ARG A 420 -11.07 -8.09 -17.61
N ARG A 421 -11.19 -7.28 -18.65
CA ARG A 421 -12.21 -7.49 -19.70
C ARG A 421 -12.06 -8.81 -20.44
N GLY A 422 -10.83 -9.23 -20.69
CA GLY A 422 -10.53 -10.49 -21.36
C GLY A 422 -10.42 -11.69 -20.41
N PHE A 423 -10.41 -11.46 -19.10
CA PHE A 423 -10.12 -12.51 -18.12
C PHE A 423 -11.14 -13.67 -18.16
N ARG A 424 -12.42 -13.41 -18.46
CA ARG A 424 -13.46 -14.44 -18.57
C ARG A 424 -13.08 -15.51 -19.61
N HIS A 425 -12.54 -15.13 -20.74
CA HIS A 425 -12.11 -16.06 -21.80
C HIS A 425 -10.92 -16.92 -21.35
N LEU A 426 -10.01 -16.32 -20.59
CA LEU A 426 -8.88 -17.04 -20.02
C LEU A 426 -9.35 -17.99 -18.91
N ARG A 427 -10.26 -17.54 -18.04
CA ARG A 427 -10.81 -18.32 -16.92
C ARG A 427 -11.49 -19.60 -17.43
N ALA A 428 -12.20 -19.55 -18.55
CA ALA A 428 -12.85 -20.72 -19.15
C ALA A 428 -11.87 -21.84 -19.56
N LYS A 429 -10.59 -21.50 -19.75
CA LYS A 429 -9.52 -22.44 -20.11
C LYS A 429 -8.77 -23.01 -18.91
N MET A 430 -9.08 -22.55 -17.68
CA MET A 430 -8.37 -22.96 -16.48
C MET A 430 -9.20 -23.95 -15.65
N PRO A 431 -8.52 -24.86 -14.92
CA PRO A 431 -9.19 -25.76 -13.99
C PRO A 431 -9.95 -24.98 -12.89
N LEU A 432 -11.12 -25.47 -12.53
CA LEU A 432 -11.93 -24.95 -11.44
C LEU A 432 -11.79 -25.86 -10.22
N PRO A 433 -11.07 -25.47 -9.16
CA PRO A 433 -10.92 -26.29 -7.99
C PRO A 433 -12.19 -26.35 -7.13
N ALA A 434 -13.10 -25.38 -7.26
CA ALA A 434 -14.35 -25.33 -6.51
C ALA A 434 -15.31 -26.43 -6.97
N SER A 435 -15.84 -27.18 -6.02
CA SER A 435 -16.81 -28.25 -6.25
C SER A 435 -18.13 -27.74 -6.81
N ALA A 436 -18.84 -28.60 -7.55
CA ALA A 436 -20.19 -28.26 -8.00
C ALA A 436 -21.11 -28.01 -6.79
N PRO A 437 -22.05 -27.03 -6.91
CA PRO A 437 -23.01 -26.79 -5.83
C PRO A 437 -23.90 -28.03 -5.61
N LYS A 438 -24.10 -28.37 -4.36
CA LYS A 438 -25.06 -29.41 -3.99
C LYS A 438 -26.49 -28.90 -4.17
N PRO A 439 -27.43 -29.74 -4.60
CA PRO A 439 -28.84 -29.35 -4.60
C PRO A 439 -29.26 -28.94 -3.19
N THR A 440 -29.89 -27.82 -3.04
CA THR A 440 -30.40 -27.33 -1.76
C THR A 440 -31.90 -27.14 -1.85
N ARG A 441 -32.62 -27.52 -0.80
CA ARG A 441 -34.01 -27.14 -0.62
C ARG A 441 -34.10 -25.72 -0.06
N PRO A 442 -35.15 -24.93 -0.38
CA PRO A 442 -35.36 -23.65 0.29
C PRO A 442 -35.37 -23.85 1.81
N GLY A 443 -34.66 -22.99 2.52
CA GLY A 443 -34.69 -23.03 3.98
C GLY A 443 -36.09 -22.63 4.52
N PRO A 444 -36.43 -22.96 5.78
CA PRO A 444 -37.71 -22.70 6.36
C PRO A 444 -38.05 -21.21 6.55
N GLY A 445 -37.13 -20.34 6.16
CA GLY A 445 -37.24 -18.90 6.37
C GLY A 445 -36.96 -18.51 7.84
N ARG A 446 -37.35 -17.29 8.18
CA ARG A 446 -37.20 -16.75 9.53
C ARG A 446 -38.31 -17.29 10.42
N PRO A 447 -38.02 -17.84 11.61
CA PRO A 447 -39.06 -18.31 12.53
C PRO A 447 -40.07 -17.18 12.89
N PRO A 448 -41.36 -17.47 12.97
CA PRO A 448 -42.35 -16.49 13.41
C PRO A 448 -41.97 -15.89 14.78
N GLY A 449 -42.18 -14.58 14.97
CA GLY A 449 -41.87 -13.88 16.22
C GLY A 449 -40.39 -13.53 16.41
N SER A 450 -39.48 -14.02 15.55
CA SER A 450 -38.06 -13.66 15.63
C SER A 450 -37.85 -12.16 15.31
N ARG A 451 -37.21 -11.43 16.20
CA ARG A 451 -36.86 -10.01 16.03
C ARG A 451 -35.37 -9.85 15.80
N ASN A 452 -34.96 -8.79 15.08
CA ASN A 452 -33.55 -8.41 14.97
C ASN A 452 -33.06 -7.94 16.34
N ARG A 453 -31.91 -8.44 16.77
CA ARG A 453 -31.22 -7.83 17.91
C ARG A 453 -30.80 -6.41 17.53
N GLN A 454 -31.10 -5.47 18.43
CA GLN A 454 -30.56 -4.12 18.30
C GLN A 454 -29.04 -4.20 18.54
N VAL A 455 -28.28 -3.82 17.52
CA VAL A 455 -26.81 -3.85 17.60
C VAL A 455 -26.35 -2.54 18.25
N ALA A 456 -25.45 -2.63 19.22
CA ALA A 456 -24.87 -1.46 19.88
C ALA A 456 -24.10 -0.58 18.86
N ALA A 457 -24.18 0.73 19.08
CA ALA A 457 -23.35 1.67 18.32
C ALA A 457 -21.91 1.64 18.86
N HIS A 458 -20.96 1.74 17.96
CA HIS A 458 -19.53 1.83 18.25
C HIS A 458 -19.00 3.18 17.76
N PRO A 459 -18.68 4.13 18.64
CA PRO A 459 -18.09 5.41 18.22
C PRO A 459 -16.71 5.18 17.58
N PRO A 460 -16.35 5.99 16.56
CA PRO A 460 -15.02 5.93 16.00
C PRO A 460 -13.98 6.46 16.98
N VAL A 461 -12.76 5.91 16.94
CA VAL A 461 -11.66 6.27 17.82
C VAL A 461 -10.59 7.03 17.04
N GLY A 462 -9.96 8.03 17.67
CA GLY A 462 -8.85 8.79 17.08
C GLY A 462 -8.48 10.01 17.90
N LYS A 463 -7.41 10.70 17.52
CA LYS A 463 -6.86 11.87 18.24
C LYS A 463 -7.90 12.95 18.55
N THR A 464 -8.89 13.16 17.69
CA THR A 464 -9.94 14.17 17.87
C THR A 464 -10.90 13.84 19.02
N GLN A 465 -11.14 12.56 19.32
CA GLN A 465 -11.99 12.14 20.45
C GLN A 465 -11.29 12.39 21.82
N HIS A 466 -10.00 12.14 21.92
CA HIS A 466 -9.26 12.42 23.15
C HIS A 466 -9.28 13.90 23.54
N GLN A 467 -9.24 14.81 22.56
CA GLN A 467 -9.35 16.25 22.82
C GLN A 467 -10.76 16.65 23.33
N ASN A 468 -11.82 16.05 22.77
CA ASN A 468 -13.19 16.34 23.20
C ASN A 468 -13.51 15.76 24.59
N THR A 469 -12.99 14.59 24.94
CA THR A 469 -13.20 13.99 26.28
C THR A 469 -12.51 14.82 27.37
N THR A 470 -11.31 15.34 27.11
CA THR A 470 -10.59 16.21 28.05
C THR A 470 -11.31 17.54 28.25
N GLN A 471 -11.93 18.12 27.20
CA GLN A 471 -12.71 19.34 27.32
C GLN A 471 -14.05 19.12 28.05
N GLN A 472 -14.69 17.98 27.90
CA GLN A 472 -15.92 17.65 28.65
C GLN A 472 -15.65 17.38 30.15
N SER A 473 -14.55 16.67 30.45
CA SER A 473 -14.13 16.47 31.86
C SER A 473 -13.79 17.79 32.54
N THR A 474 -13.13 18.71 31.84
CA THR A 474 -12.79 20.04 32.39
C THR A 474 -14.01 20.95 32.58
N LYS A 475 -15.08 20.76 31.74
CA LYS A 475 -16.35 21.49 31.94
C LYS A 475 -17.21 20.92 33.07
N GLN A 476 -17.14 19.60 33.32
CA GLN A 476 -17.87 19.00 34.46
C GLN A 476 -17.21 19.24 35.83
N GLN A 477 -15.93 19.60 35.87
CA GLN A 477 -15.27 20.01 37.13
C GLN A 477 -15.38 21.51 37.44
N LYS A 478 -16.06 22.31 36.61
CA LYS A 478 -16.27 23.75 36.80
C LYS A 478 -17.74 24.14 36.98
N VAL A 479 -18.62 23.20 37.32
CA VAL A 479 -20.01 23.48 37.73
C VAL A 479 -20.21 23.10 39.21
#